data_acf8837bb90d98afa156c144d61ea718
#
_entry.id   acf8837bb90d98afa156c144d61ea718
#
_cell.length_a   1.000
_cell.length_b   1.000
_cell.length_c   1.000
_cell.angle_alpha   90.00
_cell.angle_beta   90.00
_cell.angle_gamma   90.00
#
_symmetry.space_group_name_H-M   'P 1'
#
loop_
_entity.id
_entity.type
_entity.pdbx_description
1 polymer ?
#
loop_
_entity_poly.entity_id
_entity_poly.type
_entity_poly.pdbx_seq_one_letter_code
_entity_poly.pdbx_strand_id
1 'polypeptide(L)'
;MSRTVPSRVPAVMVAASLGLALAGCATKSINRIMAEPARYANQDVTVEGTVTQSVSLLGHGSYRIDDGTGSLWVVSTKGVPRKGARVKVTGKIRDVADLGSIVKLPEAVGSGLVMQESKHKASY
;
A
#
# COMPACT_ATOMS: atom_id res chain seq x y z
N MET A 1 13.83 -4.69 -55.61
CA MET A 1 14.36 -4.69 -54.89
C MET A 1 14.07 -4.32 -53.60
N SER A 2 13.85 -3.83 -52.95
CA SER A 2 13.46 -3.32 -51.81
C SER A 2 13.12 -4.12 -50.71
N ARG A 3 13.45 -5.15 -50.58
CA ARG A 3 13.15 -5.91 -49.57
C ARG A 3 13.59 -5.58 -48.30
N THR A 4 14.31 -4.73 -48.04
CA THR A 4 14.94 -4.49 -46.79
C THR A 4 14.07 -3.93 -45.72
N VAL A 5 12.97 -3.44 -46.04
CA VAL A 5 12.18 -2.71 -45.13
C VAL A 5 11.67 -3.42 -43.92
N PRO A 6 11.25 -4.61 -43.97
CA PRO A 6 10.52 -5.18 -42.85
C PRO A 6 11.29 -5.49 -41.61
N SER A 7 12.55 -5.48 -41.68
CA SER A 7 13.29 -5.98 -40.56
C SER A 7 13.32 -5.06 -39.34
N ARG A 8 12.85 -3.83 -39.47
CA ARG A 8 12.97 -2.97 -38.35
C ARG A 8 11.90 -3.06 -37.38
N VAL A 9 10.77 -3.46 -37.71
CA VAL A 9 9.62 -3.42 -36.83
C VAL A 9 9.75 -4.21 -35.54
N PRO A 10 10.34 -5.38 -35.52
CA PRO A 10 10.39 -6.16 -34.32
C PRO A 10 11.13 -5.52 -33.16
N ALA A 11 12.10 -4.71 -33.43
CA ALA A 11 12.88 -4.10 -32.40
C ALA A 11 12.07 -3.14 -31.54
N VAL A 12 11.11 -2.48 -32.11
CA VAL A 12 10.32 -1.51 -31.39
C VAL A 12 9.40 -2.19 -30.41
N MET A 13 8.89 -3.35 -30.76
CA MET A 13 7.95 -4.02 -29.89
C MET A 13 8.59 -4.55 -28.62
N VAL A 14 9.82 -4.92 -28.68
CA VAL A 14 10.51 -5.40 -27.50
C VAL A 14 10.66 -4.32 -26.44
N ALA A 15 10.91 -3.11 -26.85
CA ALA A 15 11.03 -2.00 -25.91
C ALA A 15 9.74 -1.74 -25.15
N ALA A 16 8.61 -1.90 -25.79
CA ALA A 16 7.33 -1.67 -25.13
C ALA A 16 7.06 -2.69 -24.05
N SER A 17 7.49 -3.91 -24.22
CA SER A 17 7.28 -4.94 -23.21
C SER A 17 8.02 -4.67 -21.93
N LEU A 18 9.20 -4.13 -22.00
CA LEU A 18 9.98 -3.81 -20.82
C LEU A 18 9.33 -2.73 -19.99
N GLY A 19 8.71 -1.77 -20.64
CA GLY A 19 8.05 -0.70 -19.91
C GLY A 19 6.88 -1.20 -19.06
N LEU A 20 6.15 -2.18 -19.52
CA LEU A 20 5.03 -2.72 -18.80
C LEU A 20 5.45 -3.47 -17.53
N ALA A 21 6.58 -4.12 -17.55
CA ALA A 21 7.04 -4.88 -16.39
C ALA A 21 7.31 -4.01 -15.18
N LEU A 22 7.69 -2.76 -15.39
CA LEU A 22 7.98 -1.85 -14.27
C LEU A 22 6.75 -1.30 -13.61
N ALA A 23 5.63 -1.30 -14.28
CA ALA A 23 4.40 -0.73 -13.75
C ALA A 23 3.81 -1.51 -12.59
N GLY A 24 4.18 -2.79 -12.42
CA GLY A 24 3.66 -3.62 -11.36
C GLY A 24 4.14 -3.27 -9.95
N CYS A 25 5.13 -2.38 -9.83
CA CYS A 25 5.70 -2.02 -8.52
C CYS A 25 5.18 -0.69 -7.99
N ALA A 26 4.17 -0.11 -8.61
CA ALA A 26 3.67 1.20 -8.23
C ALA A 26 2.89 1.15 -6.90
N THR A 27 3.05 2.17 -6.07
CA THR A 27 2.24 2.33 -4.88
C THR A 27 0.84 2.81 -5.26
N LYS A 28 -0.13 2.55 -4.37
CA LYS A 28 -1.49 3.05 -4.55
C LYS A 28 -1.72 4.25 -3.64
N SER A 29 -2.58 5.17 -4.05
CA SER A 29 -2.96 6.27 -3.17
C SER A 29 -4.01 5.80 -2.17
N ILE A 30 -3.95 6.33 -0.96
CA ILE A 30 -4.91 5.99 0.08
C ILE A 30 -6.31 6.42 -0.34
N ASN A 31 -6.43 7.59 -0.95
CA ASN A 31 -7.72 8.07 -1.43
C ASN A 31 -8.39 7.11 -2.41
N ARG A 32 -7.60 6.52 -3.30
CA ARG A 32 -8.13 5.54 -4.25
C ARG A 32 -8.65 4.28 -3.56
N ILE A 33 -7.92 3.79 -2.57
CA ILE A 33 -8.32 2.62 -1.80
C ILE A 33 -9.62 2.89 -1.06
N MET A 34 -9.72 4.04 -0.42
CA MET A 34 -10.89 4.41 0.37
C MET A 34 -12.11 4.70 -0.50
N ALA A 35 -11.90 5.15 -1.73
CA ALA A 35 -12.98 5.43 -2.65
C ALA A 35 -13.58 4.16 -3.29
N GLU A 36 -12.80 3.09 -3.35
CA GLU A 36 -13.22 1.84 -3.96
C GLU A 36 -12.98 0.66 -3.01
N PRO A 37 -13.63 0.64 -1.84
CA PRO A 37 -13.32 -0.37 -0.83
C PRO A 37 -13.58 -1.80 -1.30
N ALA A 38 -14.62 -2.03 -2.07
CA ALA A 38 -14.92 -3.37 -2.56
C ALA A 38 -13.86 -3.90 -3.51
N ARG A 39 -13.23 -3.01 -4.26
CA ARG A 39 -12.20 -3.40 -5.22
C ARG A 39 -10.91 -3.83 -4.52
N TYR A 40 -10.58 -3.18 -3.41
CA TYR A 40 -9.31 -3.43 -2.72
C TYR A 40 -9.45 -4.35 -1.51
N ALA A 41 -10.65 -4.66 -1.08
CA ALA A 41 -10.86 -5.55 0.07
C ALA A 41 -10.17 -6.89 -0.15
N ASN A 42 -9.42 -7.33 0.85
CA ASN A 42 -8.64 -8.57 0.83
C ASN A 42 -7.55 -8.60 -0.25
N GLN A 43 -7.18 -7.45 -0.79
CA GLN A 43 -6.09 -7.33 -1.75
C GLN A 43 -4.83 -6.82 -1.06
N ASP A 44 -3.68 -7.29 -1.53
CA ASP A 44 -2.41 -6.77 -1.07
C ASP A 44 -2.10 -5.49 -1.84
N VAL A 45 -1.78 -4.44 -1.11
CA VAL A 45 -1.44 -3.15 -1.70
C VAL A 45 -0.22 -2.56 -1.02
N THR A 46 0.44 -1.64 -1.69
CA THR A 46 1.56 -0.90 -1.14
C THR A 46 1.20 0.59 -1.13
N VAL A 47 1.39 1.23 0.02
CA VAL A 47 1.20 2.67 0.16
C VAL A 47 2.45 3.29 0.76
N GLU A 48 2.66 4.56 0.50
CA GLU A 48 3.81 5.29 1.02
C GLU A 48 3.34 6.62 1.61
N GLY A 49 3.78 6.94 2.80
CA GLY A 49 3.37 8.19 3.44
C GLY A 49 4.08 8.42 4.75
N THR A 50 3.58 9.40 5.48
CA THR A 50 4.14 9.82 6.77
C THR A 50 3.27 9.32 7.91
N VAL A 51 3.91 8.78 8.94
CA VAL A 51 3.21 8.31 10.14
C VAL A 51 2.76 9.52 10.95
N THR A 52 1.45 9.65 11.15
CA THR A 52 0.88 10.76 11.91
C THR A 52 0.52 10.39 13.35
N GLN A 53 0.29 9.10 13.61
CA GLN A 53 0.03 8.58 14.95
C GLN A 53 0.60 7.18 15.08
N SER A 54 1.02 6.83 16.28
CA SER A 54 1.56 5.50 16.57
C SER A 54 1.08 5.04 17.92
N VAL A 55 0.59 3.80 18.01
CA VAL A 55 0.14 3.18 19.26
C VAL A 55 0.77 1.80 19.32
N SER A 56 1.50 1.52 20.39
CA SER A 56 2.16 0.23 20.57
C SER A 56 1.72 -0.41 21.87
N LEU A 57 1.32 -1.68 21.80
CA LEU A 57 0.86 -2.44 22.95
C LEU A 57 1.35 -3.88 22.86
N LEU A 58 2.26 -4.27 23.75
CA LEU A 58 2.67 -5.67 23.95
C LEU A 58 2.92 -6.46 22.66
N GLY A 59 3.75 -5.93 21.79
CA GLY A 59 4.12 -6.62 20.56
C GLY A 59 3.16 -6.45 19.41
N HIS A 60 2.03 -5.81 19.66
CA HIS A 60 1.08 -5.44 18.62
C HIS A 60 1.01 -3.92 18.58
N GLY A 61 0.70 -3.38 17.42
CA GLY A 61 0.59 -1.94 17.33
C GLY A 61 -0.22 -1.52 16.13
N SER A 62 -0.57 -0.26 16.13
CA SER A 62 -1.20 0.35 14.97
C SER A 62 -0.61 1.73 14.75
N TYR A 63 -0.60 2.16 13.53
CA TYR A 63 -0.16 3.49 13.18
C TYR A 63 -0.97 4.03 12.03
N ARG A 64 -1.09 5.34 11.99
CA ARG A 64 -1.83 6.02 10.95
C ARG A 64 -0.86 6.63 9.98
N ILE A 65 -1.08 6.37 8.70
CA ILE A 65 -0.22 6.87 7.64
C ILE A 65 -1.02 7.82 6.76
N ASP A 66 -0.41 8.92 6.35
CA ASP A 66 -1.02 9.93 5.50
C ASP A 66 -0.12 10.14 4.29
N ASP A 67 -0.65 9.97 3.09
CA ASP A 67 0.10 10.11 1.84
C ASP A 67 -0.20 11.43 1.10
N GLY A 68 -0.91 12.35 1.76
CA GLY A 68 -1.32 13.59 1.13
C GLY A 68 -2.68 13.51 0.43
N THR A 69 -3.17 12.32 0.15
CA THR A 69 -4.49 12.11 -0.47
C THR A 69 -5.52 11.64 0.53
N GLY A 70 -5.07 11.06 1.64
CA GLY A 70 -5.94 10.53 2.68
C GLY A 70 -5.12 9.86 3.75
N SER A 71 -5.79 9.27 4.72
CA SER A 71 -5.17 8.58 5.84
C SER A 71 -5.69 7.16 5.96
N LEU A 72 -4.83 6.28 6.46
CA LEU A 72 -5.16 4.87 6.62
C LEU A 72 -4.51 4.35 7.90
N TRP A 73 -5.27 3.61 8.70
CA TRP A 73 -4.71 2.91 9.85
C TRP A 73 -4.10 1.58 9.41
N VAL A 74 -2.94 1.27 9.95
CA VAL A 74 -2.19 0.05 9.68
C VAL A 74 -2.00 -0.70 10.98
N VAL A 75 -2.31 -1.99 10.96
CA VAL A 75 -2.12 -2.89 12.09
C VAL A 75 -0.87 -3.71 11.86
N SER A 76 0.02 -3.76 12.82
CA SER A 76 1.30 -4.43 12.68
C SER A 76 1.60 -5.33 13.87
N THR A 77 2.23 -6.48 13.60
CA THR A 77 2.79 -7.35 14.62
C THR A 77 4.31 -7.28 14.63
N LYS A 78 4.89 -6.41 13.81
CA LYS A 78 6.35 -6.33 13.61
C LYS A 78 6.97 -5.05 14.14
N GLY A 79 6.24 -4.34 14.98
CA GLY A 79 6.69 -3.07 15.48
C GLY A 79 6.03 -1.92 14.76
N VAL A 80 6.09 -0.74 15.36
CA VAL A 80 5.39 0.43 14.89
C VAL A 80 6.41 1.53 14.60
N PRO A 81 6.42 2.12 13.40
CA PRO A 81 7.28 3.26 13.11
C PRO A 81 6.89 4.45 13.99
N ARG A 82 7.86 5.28 14.27
CA ARG A 82 7.60 6.47 15.08
C ARG A 82 6.80 7.51 14.31
N LYS A 83 6.08 8.34 15.03
CA LYS A 83 5.40 9.49 14.47
C LYS A 83 6.39 10.38 13.72
N GLY A 84 6.02 10.82 12.54
CA GLY A 84 6.87 11.64 11.68
C GLY A 84 7.73 10.85 10.70
N ALA A 85 7.84 9.54 10.86
CA ALA A 85 8.63 8.72 9.93
C ALA A 85 7.91 8.60 8.59
N ARG A 86 8.69 8.59 7.52
CA ARG A 86 8.14 8.29 6.21
C ARG A 86 8.39 6.82 5.91
N VAL A 87 7.33 6.11 5.53
CA VAL A 87 7.42 4.65 5.37
C VAL A 87 6.68 4.19 4.12
N LYS A 88 7.12 3.08 3.59
CA LYS A 88 6.43 2.35 2.54
C LYS A 88 5.92 1.06 3.17
N VAL A 89 4.63 0.84 3.11
CA VAL A 89 3.96 -0.27 3.79
C VAL A 89 3.24 -1.14 2.78
N THR A 90 3.43 -2.44 2.91
CA THR A 90 2.71 -3.43 2.11
C THR A 90 1.86 -4.26 3.03
N GLY A 91 0.63 -4.48 2.67
CA GLY A 91 -0.28 -5.28 3.46
C GLY A 91 -1.61 -5.50 2.79
N LYS A 92 -2.47 -6.22 3.49
CA LYS A 92 -3.79 -6.58 3.00
C LYS A 92 -4.82 -5.61 3.54
N ILE A 93 -5.69 -5.13 2.67
CA ILE A 93 -6.79 -4.25 3.08
C ILE A 93 -7.90 -5.11 3.68
N ARG A 94 -8.31 -4.76 4.90
CA ARG A 94 -9.33 -5.49 5.64
C ARG A 94 -10.37 -4.53 6.17
N ASP A 95 -11.56 -5.05 6.40
CA ASP A 95 -12.59 -4.30 7.10
C ASP A 95 -12.28 -4.36 8.60
N VAL A 96 -12.49 -3.26 9.29
CA VAL A 96 -12.27 -3.19 10.74
C VAL A 96 -13.06 -4.28 11.47
N ALA A 97 -14.26 -4.56 11.03
CA ALA A 97 -15.11 -5.58 11.65
C ALA A 97 -14.47 -6.97 11.62
N ASP A 98 -13.66 -7.27 10.62
CA ASP A 98 -13.00 -8.56 10.50
C ASP A 98 -11.83 -8.71 11.47
N LEU A 99 -11.33 -7.61 11.99
CA LEU A 99 -10.18 -7.61 12.91
C LEU A 99 -10.57 -7.35 14.35
N GLY A 100 -11.81 -7.02 14.58
CA GLY A 100 -12.26 -6.41 15.84
C GLY A 100 -11.99 -7.18 17.12
N SER A 101 -11.95 -8.50 17.07
CA SER A 101 -11.70 -9.29 18.28
C SER A 101 -10.23 -9.65 18.46
N ILE A 102 -9.40 -9.46 17.44
CA ILE A 102 -8.02 -9.91 17.46
C ILE A 102 -7.08 -8.77 17.85
N VAL A 103 -7.39 -7.55 17.43
CA VAL A 103 -6.55 -6.39 17.66
C VAL A 103 -7.38 -5.26 18.21
N LYS A 104 -6.90 -4.62 19.27
CA LYS A 104 -7.54 -3.42 19.79
C LYS A 104 -7.06 -2.24 19.00
N LEU A 105 -7.99 -1.56 18.35
CA LEU A 105 -7.70 -0.36 17.58
C LEU A 105 -8.15 0.86 18.36
N PRO A 106 -7.49 2.02 18.18
CA PRO A 106 -7.94 3.26 18.78
C PRO A 106 -9.37 3.58 18.34
N GLU A 107 -10.12 4.22 19.21
CA GLU A 107 -11.48 4.63 18.87
C GLU A 107 -11.54 5.49 17.59
N ALA A 108 -10.48 6.21 17.33
CA ALA A 108 -10.40 7.06 16.15
C ALA A 108 -10.48 6.27 14.82
N VAL A 109 -10.22 4.96 14.85
CA VAL A 109 -10.35 4.14 13.65
C VAL A 109 -11.82 3.94 13.30
N GLY A 110 -12.64 3.74 14.30
CA GLY A 110 -14.08 3.58 14.10
C GLY A 110 -14.41 2.41 13.19
N SER A 111 -15.25 2.65 12.21
CA SER A 111 -15.62 1.69 11.19
C SER A 111 -14.92 2.06 9.89
N GLY A 112 -14.63 1.08 9.06
CA GLY A 112 -14.03 1.31 7.75
C GLY A 112 -12.91 0.34 7.44
N LEU A 113 -12.01 0.76 6.57
CA LEU A 113 -10.91 -0.07 6.11
C LEU A 113 -9.64 0.18 6.92
N VAL A 114 -8.88 -0.89 7.13
CA VAL A 114 -7.54 -0.82 7.71
C VAL A 114 -6.62 -1.71 6.88
N MET A 115 -5.32 -1.51 7.01
CA MET A 115 -4.34 -2.38 6.40
C MET A 115 -3.77 -3.31 7.46
N GLN A 116 -3.75 -4.59 7.17
CA GLN A 116 -3.04 -5.57 7.98
C GLN A 116 -1.65 -5.71 7.36
N GLU A 117 -0.65 -5.18 8.03
CA GLU A 117 0.69 -5.08 7.49
C GLU A 117 1.34 -6.44 7.29
N SER A 118 1.95 -6.67 6.12
CA SER A 118 2.90 -7.76 5.94
C SER A 118 4.32 -7.27 6.15
N LYS A 119 4.64 -6.06 5.73
CA LYS A 119 5.97 -5.48 5.94
C LYS A 119 5.94 -3.97 5.79
N HIS A 120 6.88 -3.30 6.44
CA HIS A 120 7.11 -1.89 6.19
C HIS A 120 8.62 -1.62 6.16
N LYS A 121 9.00 -0.52 5.54
CA LYS A 121 10.38 -0.05 5.55
C LYS A 121 10.40 1.47 5.50
N ALA A 122 11.46 2.04 6.03
CA ALA A 122 11.67 3.47 5.97
C ALA A 122 11.79 3.91 4.50
N SER A 123 11.21 5.07 4.19
CA SER A 123 11.27 5.66 2.88
C SER A 123 11.95 7.02 3.03
N TYR A 124 13.00 7.27 2.25
CA TYR A 124 13.77 8.50 2.35
C TYR A 124 13.58 9.38 1.13
#